data_db17f2dae4b357c669788d5623f82bf2
#
_entry.id   db17f2dae4b357c669788d5623f82bf2
#
_cell.length_a   1.000
_cell.length_b   1.000
_cell.length_c   1.000
_cell.angle_alpha   90.00
_cell.angle_beta   90.00
_cell.angle_gamma   90.00
#
_symmetry.space_group_name_H-M   'P 1'
#
loop_
_entity.id
_entity.type
_entity.pdbx_description
1 polymer ?
#
loop_
_entity_poly.entity_id
_entity_poly.type
_entity_poly.pdbx_seq_one_letter_code
_entity_poly.pdbx_strand_id
1 'polypeptide(L)'
;MKRKITLGIAVVLCATMHAGGHVGIYRKGWIDFNKNGVKDIYEDSSAPLEARINNLLSQMTIDEKTCQMATLYGSGRVLKDSLPTDKWKTEIWKDGIANIDEQANGLGTFGFSLSYPYVNSVKNRQAIQRWFVEETRLGIPVDFTNEGIRGLCHDRATMFPAQCGQGATWDKELISKIAHVTAQEAKALGYTNLYSPILDIAQDPRWGRVVECYGEDPFLVGELGKKMIEGLQKEGLVATPKHFAVYSIPVGGRDAGTRTDPHVAPREMRTLYLEPFRKAFCDGGALGVMSSYNDYDGEPITGSYHFLTEILRHEWGFKGYVVSDSEAVEFLYSKHKVVAGNVDGAAQVVNAGLNVRTNFTLPETFIRPLRQAVAEGRSLYRPLTVVWPMCCV
;
A
#
# COMPACT_ATOMS: atom_id res chain seq x y z
N MET A 1 39.02 -15.09 4.18
CA MET A 1 38.05 -16.17 4.43
C MET A 1 36.68 -15.52 4.72
N LYS A 2 35.78 -15.47 3.72
CA LYS A 2 34.43 -14.91 3.88
C LYS A 2 33.49 -16.04 4.25
N ARG A 3 32.99 -16.05 5.49
CA ARG A 3 31.96 -17.00 5.91
C ARG A 3 30.61 -16.45 5.43
N LYS A 4 29.97 -17.19 4.55
CA LYS A 4 28.54 -16.99 4.21
C LYS A 4 27.72 -17.55 5.38
N ILE A 5 26.97 -16.69 6.06
CA ILE A 5 25.98 -17.11 7.04
C ILE A 5 24.67 -17.27 6.26
N THR A 6 24.29 -18.50 6.02
CA THR A 6 22.97 -18.85 5.47
C THR A 6 22.00 -18.92 6.64
N LEU A 7 21.17 -17.91 6.80
CA LEU A 7 20.10 -17.90 7.80
C LEU A 7 18.92 -18.67 7.22
N GLY A 8 18.78 -19.93 7.62
CA GLY A 8 17.61 -20.73 7.31
C GLY A 8 16.45 -20.31 8.24
N ILE A 9 15.41 -19.73 7.69
CA ILE A 9 14.16 -19.47 8.39
C ILE A 9 13.38 -20.79 8.39
N ALA A 10 13.39 -21.50 9.52
CA ALA A 10 12.52 -22.63 9.75
C ALA A 10 11.12 -22.13 10.12
N VAL A 11 10.21 -22.15 9.15
CA VAL A 11 8.77 -22.00 9.42
C VAL A 11 8.29 -23.33 10.02
N VAL A 12 8.12 -23.35 11.34
CA VAL A 12 7.46 -24.47 12.01
C VAL A 12 5.96 -24.37 11.79
N LEU A 13 5.45 -25.04 10.76
CA LEU A 13 4.03 -25.26 10.57
C LEU A 13 3.59 -26.40 11.53
N CYS A 14 2.93 -26.04 12.63
CA CYS A 14 2.17 -27.00 13.42
C CYS A 14 0.88 -27.34 12.66
N ALA A 15 0.86 -28.47 11.95
CA ALA A 15 -0.33 -28.98 11.28
C ALA A 15 -1.28 -29.58 12.31
N THR A 16 -2.37 -28.87 12.64
CA THR A 16 -3.57 -29.50 13.21
C THR A 16 -4.50 -29.87 12.06
N MET A 17 -4.65 -31.17 11.82
CA MET A 17 -5.58 -31.72 10.83
C MET A 17 -7.01 -31.33 11.17
N HIS A 18 -7.67 -30.62 10.24
CA HIS A 18 -9.13 -30.63 10.13
C HIS A 18 -9.48 -31.32 8.81
N ALA A 19 -10.27 -32.38 8.92
CA ALA A 19 -10.71 -33.21 7.80
C ALA A 19 -11.74 -32.44 6.95
N GLY A 20 -11.31 -31.98 5.79
CA GLY A 20 -12.12 -31.57 4.66
C GLY A 20 -11.23 -31.71 3.44
N GLY A 21 -11.57 -32.62 2.50
CA GLY A 21 -10.68 -33.11 1.47
C GLY A 21 -10.21 -32.13 0.42
N HIS A 22 -9.33 -31.22 0.77
CA HIS A 22 -8.47 -30.52 -0.16
C HIS A 22 -7.16 -31.30 -0.31
N VAL A 23 -6.86 -31.76 -1.52
CA VAL A 23 -5.50 -32.21 -1.86
C VAL A 23 -4.58 -31.07 -1.48
N GLY A 24 -3.65 -31.31 -0.53
CA GLY A 24 -2.87 -30.26 0.11
C GLY A 24 -2.17 -29.40 -0.94
N ILE A 25 -2.44 -28.10 -0.95
CA ILE A 25 -1.77 -27.12 -1.84
C ILE A 25 -0.32 -26.87 -1.43
N TYR A 26 0.00 -27.18 -0.17
CA TYR A 26 1.35 -26.99 0.39
C TYR A 26 2.24 -28.17 -0.03
N ARG A 27 3.12 -27.92 -0.99
CA ARG A 27 4.05 -28.91 -1.56
C ARG A 27 5.43 -28.75 -0.92
N LYS A 28 6.31 -29.70 -1.14
CA LYS A 28 7.70 -29.60 -0.68
C LYS A 28 8.42 -28.49 -1.42
N GLY A 29 8.61 -27.33 -0.75
CA GLY A 29 9.37 -26.20 -1.26
C GLY A 29 8.60 -25.22 -2.18
N TRP A 30 7.27 -25.37 -2.31
CA TRP A 30 6.42 -24.45 -3.04
C TRP A 30 4.96 -24.57 -2.62
N ILE A 31 4.13 -23.62 -3.02
CA ILE A 31 2.68 -23.63 -2.80
C ILE A 31 1.99 -23.68 -4.15
N ASP A 32 1.08 -24.61 -4.32
CA ASP A 32 0.22 -24.79 -5.50
C ASP A 32 -0.97 -23.81 -5.37
N PHE A 33 -0.71 -22.56 -5.68
CA PHE A 33 -1.65 -21.46 -5.43
C PHE A 33 -2.92 -21.59 -6.27
N ASN A 34 -2.82 -22.04 -7.53
CA ASN A 34 -3.97 -22.22 -8.41
C ASN A 34 -4.59 -23.62 -8.34
N LYS A 35 -4.07 -24.51 -7.48
CA LYS A 35 -4.60 -25.85 -7.19
C LYS A 35 -4.65 -26.77 -8.42
N ASN A 36 -3.77 -26.55 -9.40
CA ASN A 36 -3.72 -27.35 -10.64
C ASN A 36 -2.81 -28.59 -10.53
N GLY A 37 -2.03 -28.70 -9.46
CA GLY A 37 -1.11 -29.80 -9.18
C GLY A 37 0.24 -29.72 -9.89
N VAL A 38 0.49 -28.63 -10.64
CA VAL A 38 1.72 -28.37 -11.39
C VAL A 38 2.37 -27.09 -10.86
N LYS A 39 3.71 -27.08 -10.73
CA LYS A 39 4.42 -25.88 -10.32
C LYS A 39 4.49 -24.89 -11.48
N ASP A 40 3.66 -23.85 -11.42
CA ASP A 40 3.69 -22.75 -12.37
C ASP A 40 4.88 -21.82 -12.16
N ILE A 41 5.22 -21.00 -13.17
CA ILE A 41 6.37 -20.07 -13.07
C ILE A 41 6.15 -19.08 -11.93
N TYR A 42 4.93 -18.58 -11.71
CA TYR A 42 4.67 -17.61 -10.65
C TYR A 42 4.80 -18.21 -9.23
N GLU A 43 4.70 -19.53 -9.12
CA GLU A 43 4.86 -20.28 -7.86
C GLU A 43 6.32 -20.65 -7.59
N ASP A 44 7.20 -20.46 -8.56
CA ASP A 44 8.63 -20.72 -8.40
C ASP A 44 9.37 -19.48 -7.88
N SER A 45 9.67 -19.47 -6.59
CA SER A 45 10.43 -18.37 -5.95
C SER A 45 11.84 -18.16 -6.55
N SER A 46 12.39 -19.15 -7.27
CA SER A 46 13.69 -19.05 -7.93
C SER A 46 13.63 -18.45 -9.33
N ALA A 47 12.41 -18.37 -9.92
CA ALA A 47 12.23 -17.78 -11.25
C ALA A 47 12.36 -16.24 -11.21
N PRO A 48 12.81 -15.61 -12.31
CA PRO A 48 12.90 -14.15 -12.38
C PRO A 48 11.55 -13.49 -12.11
N LEU A 49 11.54 -12.39 -11.32
CA LEU A 49 10.33 -11.70 -10.90
C LEU A 49 9.41 -11.33 -12.07
N GLU A 50 9.96 -10.77 -13.15
CA GLU A 50 9.18 -10.42 -14.34
C GLU A 50 8.52 -11.64 -15.00
N ALA A 51 9.19 -12.78 -15.03
CA ALA A 51 8.61 -14.01 -15.57
C ALA A 51 7.46 -14.51 -14.69
N ARG A 52 7.59 -14.41 -13.35
CA ARG A 52 6.54 -14.76 -12.40
C ARG A 52 5.32 -13.86 -12.57
N ILE A 53 5.53 -12.54 -12.65
CA ILE A 53 4.46 -11.56 -12.85
C ILE A 53 3.71 -11.83 -14.17
N ASN A 54 4.44 -11.97 -15.28
CA ASN A 54 3.83 -12.21 -16.59
C ASN A 54 3.04 -13.52 -16.64
N ASN A 55 3.55 -14.57 -16.02
CA ASN A 55 2.86 -15.86 -15.92
C ASN A 55 1.56 -15.74 -15.11
N LEU A 56 1.57 -15.05 -13.96
CA LEU A 56 0.37 -14.80 -13.16
C LEU A 56 -0.64 -13.94 -13.94
N LEU A 57 -0.21 -12.82 -14.52
CA LEU A 57 -1.08 -11.92 -15.28
C LEU A 57 -1.76 -12.60 -16.46
N SER A 58 -1.07 -13.55 -17.13
CA SER A 58 -1.64 -14.31 -18.24
C SER A 58 -2.79 -15.27 -17.81
N GLN A 59 -2.79 -15.66 -16.54
CA GLN A 59 -3.82 -16.54 -15.97
C GLN A 59 -5.00 -15.77 -15.37
N MET A 60 -4.82 -14.48 -15.05
CA MET A 60 -5.84 -13.67 -14.38
C MET A 60 -6.98 -13.24 -15.30
N THR A 61 -8.21 -13.38 -14.82
CA THR A 61 -9.41 -12.78 -15.44
C THR A 61 -9.46 -11.28 -15.19
N ILE A 62 -10.35 -10.57 -15.90
CA ILE A 62 -10.61 -9.13 -15.63
C ILE A 62 -11.13 -8.94 -14.20
N ASP A 63 -11.95 -9.86 -13.72
CA ASP A 63 -12.50 -9.79 -12.36
C ASP A 63 -11.40 -9.86 -11.31
N GLU A 64 -10.48 -10.80 -11.43
CA GLU A 64 -9.33 -10.91 -10.53
C GLU A 64 -8.38 -9.71 -10.64
N LYS A 65 -8.10 -9.25 -11.84
CA LYS A 65 -7.24 -8.08 -12.07
C LYS A 65 -7.80 -6.82 -11.43
N THR A 66 -9.11 -6.57 -11.59
CA THR A 66 -9.76 -5.39 -11.01
C THR A 66 -9.87 -5.46 -9.49
N CYS A 67 -10.02 -6.64 -8.91
CA CYS A 67 -9.96 -6.85 -7.47
C CYS A 67 -8.56 -6.53 -6.89
N GLN A 68 -7.49 -6.83 -7.62
CA GLN A 68 -6.12 -6.47 -7.23
C GLN A 68 -5.82 -4.95 -7.33
N MET A 69 -6.82 -4.13 -7.62
CA MET A 69 -6.69 -2.67 -7.70
C MET A 69 -7.47 -1.93 -6.61
N ALA A 70 -7.94 -2.62 -5.59
CA ALA A 70 -8.71 -2.00 -4.51
C ALA A 70 -8.27 -2.50 -3.13
N THR A 71 -8.33 -1.60 -2.15
CA THR A 71 -8.17 -1.86 -0.72
C THR A 71 -9.49 -2.29 -0.10
N LEU A 72 -9.44 -3.25 0.80
CA LEU A 72 -10.46 -3.54 1.78
C LEU A 72 -9.97 -3.05 3.15
N TYR A 73 -10.66 -2.09 3.75
CA TYR A 73 -10.37 -1.74 5.15
C TYR A 73 -10.81 -2.83 6.10
N GLY A 74 -9.95 -3.09 7.06
CA GLY A 74 -10.09 -4.19 8.01
C GLY A 74 -11.27 -4.08 8.96
N SER A 75 -11.31 -5.03 9.88
CA SER A 75 -12.40 -5.20 10.85
C SER A 75 -12.61 -3.96 11.72
N GLY A 76 -13.86 -3.54 11.78
CA GLY A 76 -14.29 -2.36 12.54
C GLY A 76 -14.35 -1.07 11.74
N ARG A 77 -13.80 -1.02 10.52
CA ARG A 77 -13.99 0.12 9.62
C ARG A 77 -14.94 -0.24 8.47
N VAL A 78 -14.56 -1.14 7.60
CA VAL A 78 -15.36 -1.56 6.44
C VAL A 78 -15.73 -3.03 6.56
N LEU A 79 -14.74 -3.90 6.79
CA LEU A 79 -14.97 -5.32 6.99
C LEU A 79 -15.74 -5.54 8.29
N LYS A 80 -16.91 -6.16 8.20
CA LYS A 80 -17.79 -6.41 9.35
C LYS A 80 -17.42 -7.68 10.09
N ASP A 81 -16.89 -8.66 9.37
CA ASP A 81 -16.45 -9.92 9.94
C ASP A 81 -15.01 -9.78 10.44
N SER A 82 -14.74 -10.28 11.64
CA SER A 82 -13.37 -10.32 12.17
C SER A 82 -12.54 -11.45 11.58
N LEU A 83 -13.19 -12.50 11.09
CA LEU A 83 -12.61 -13.68 10.45
C LEU A 83 -13.38 -14.02 9.18
N PRO A 84 -12.77 -14.74 8.23
CA PRO A 84 -13.47 -15.23 7.06
C PRO A 84 -14.69 -16.07 7.41
N THR A 85 -15.78 -15.83 6.70
CA THR A 85 -17.06 -16.56 6.80
C THR A 85 -17.46 -17.09 5.44
N ASP A 86 -18.46 -17.96 5.36
CA ASP A 86 -18.98 -18.47 4.09
C ASP A 86 -19.53 -17.36 3.18
N LYS A 87 -19.90 -16.21 3.74
CA LYS A 87 -20.33 -15.03 2.97
C LYS A 87 -19.24 -14.50 2.07
N TRP A 88 -17.96 -14.65 2.46
CA TRP A 88 -16.82 -14.17 1.67
C TRP A 88 -16.78 -14.80 0.28
N LYS A 89 -17.33 -16.01 0.12
CA LYS A 89 -17.45 -16.69 -1.19
C LYS A 89 -18.44 -16.02 -2.14
N THR A 90 -19.25 -15.08 -1.66
CA THR A 90 -20.21 -14.31 -2.46
C THR A 90 -19.86 -12.83 -2.57
N GLU A 91 -18.90 -12.36 -1.79
CA GLU A 91 -18.42 -10.98 -1.84
C GLU A 91 -17.50 -10.76 -3.06
N ILE A 92 -17.29 -9.49 -3.41
CA ILE A 92 -16.46 -9.15 -4.57
C ILE A 92 -15.01 -9.63 -4.41
N TRP A 93 -14.49 -9.67 -3.20
CA TRP A 93 -13.13 -10.15 -2.90
C TRP A 93 -12.97 -11.68 -2.94
N LYS A 94 -14.02 -12.44 -3.27
CA LYS A 94 -13.86 -13.86 -3.64
C LYS A 94 -12.90 -14.06 -4.82
N ASP A 95 -12.72 -13.03 -5.63
CA ASP A 95 -11.79 -13.01 -6.76
C ASP A 95 -10.39 -12.47 -6.37
N GLY A 96 -10.15 -12.26 -5.06
CA GLY A 96 -8.94 -11.65 -4.51
C GLY A 96 -9.14 -10.17 -4.14
N ILE A 97 -8.13 -9.57 -3.53
CA ILE A 97 -8.08 -8.14 -3.19
C ILE A 97 -6.61 -7.70 -3.13
N ALA A 98 -6.33 -6.42 -3.40
CA ALA A 98 -4.98 -5.92 -3.36
C ALA A 98 -4.39 -5.98 -1.95
N ASN A 99 -5.03 -5.31 -1.01
CA ASN A 99 -4.57 -5.25 0.36
C ASN A 99 -5.75 -5.12 1.35
N ILE A 100 -5.46 -5.48 2.59
CA ILE A 100 -6.35 -5.21 3.73
C ILE A 100 -5.63 -4.24 4.66
N ASP A 101 -6.23 -3.06 4.85
CA ASP A 101 -5.64 -2.00 5.64
C ASP A 101 -6.15 -2.01 7.09
N GLU A 102 -5.27 -1.67 8.03
CA GLU A 102 -5.56 -1.55 9.47
C GLU A 102 -6.20 -2.80 10.13
N GLN A 103 -6.03 -3.99 9.55
CA GLN A 103 -6.64 -5.20 10.14
C GLN A 103 -6.11 -5.50 11.52
N ALA A 104 -7.00 -5.61 12.50
CA ALA A 104 -6.72 -5.99 13.87
C ALA A 104 -5.63 -5.14 14.57
N ASN A 105 -5.62 -3.82 14.32
CA ASN A 105 -4.69 -2.87 14.97
C ASN A 105 -5.19 -2.34 16.33
N GLY A 106 -6.40 -2.71 16.75
CA GLY A 106 -6.99 -2.30 18.04
C GLY A 106 -7.73 -0.96 18.00
N LEU A 107 -7.73 -0.26 16.87
CA LEU A 107 -8.32 1.08 16.73
C LEU A 107 -9.74 1.06 16.14
N GLY A 108 -10.19 -0.09 15.65
CA GLY A 108 -11.54 -0.26 15.07
C GLY A 108 -12.60 -0.64 16.11
N THR A 109 -13.81 -0.88 15.62
CA THR A 109 -15.01 -1.19 16.46
C THR A 109 -14.83 -2.43 17.35
N PHE A 110 -14.03 -3.40 16.91
CA PHE A 110 -13.76 -4.62 17.70
C PHE A 110 -12.67 -4.43 18.77
N GLY A 111 -11.99 -3.29 18.76
CA GLY A 111 -11.06 -2.86 19.78
C GLY A 111 -10.00 -3.89 20.16
N PHE A 112 -9.71 -3.95 21.45
CA PHE A 112 -8.64 -4.75 22.01
C PHE A 112 -8.78 -6.28 21.86
N SER A 113 -9.99 -6.79 21.65
CA SER A 113 -10.22 -8.24 21.57
C SER A 113 -9.53 -8.91 20.38
N LEU A 114 -9.29 -8.15 19.28
CA LEU A 114 -8.58 -8.64 18.11
C LEU A 114 -7.08 -8.32 18.13
N SER A 115 -6.68 -7.26 18.81
CA SER A 115 -5.29 -6.80 18.81
C SER A 115 -4.46 -7.39 19.96
N TYR A 116 -5.10 -7.72 21.08
CA TYR A 116 -4.42 -8.22 22.27
C TYR A 116 -5.17 -9.39 22.92
N PRO A 117 -4.46 -10.42 23.46
CA PRO A 117 -3.00 -10.60 23.38
C PRO A 117 -2.51 -10.70 21.92
N TYR A 118 -1.27 -10.32 21.65
CA TYR A 118 -0.71 -10.23 20.28
C TYR A 118 -0.95 -11.46 19.41
N VAL A 119 -1.00 -12.64 20.02
CA VAL A 119 -1.32 -13.90 19.32
C VAL A 119 -2.69 -13.86 18.63
N ASN A 120 -3.65 -13.10 19.13
CA ASN A 120 -4.97 -12.95 18.49
C ASN A 120 -4.83 -12.15 17.20
N SER A 121 -4.06 -11.06 17.24
CA SER A 121 -3.77 -10.22 16.09
C SER A 121 -3.09 -11.01 14.96
N VAL A 122 -2.07 -11.80 15.31
CA VAL A 122 -1.37 -12.67 14.36
C VAL A 122 -2.28 -13.75 13.79
N LYS A 123 -3.00 -14.49 14.65
CA LYS A 123 -3.94 -15.56 14.21
C LYS A 123 -5.03 -15.02 13.30
N ASN A 124 -5.50 -13.81 13.57
CA ASN A 124 -6.53 -13.15 12.76
C ASN A 124 -6.00 -12.93 11.32
N ARG A 125 -4.85 -12.29 11.15
CA ARG A 125 -4.26 -12.08 9.81
C ARG A 125 -3.86 -13.39 9.14
N GLN A 126 -3.34 -14.36 9.88
CA GLN A 126 -3.04 -15.69 9.33
C GLN A 126 -4.29 -16.40 8.80
N ALA A 127 -5.41 -16.33 9.51
CA ALA A 127 -6.66 -16.92 9.06
C ALA A 127 -7.18 -16.26 7.78
N ILE A 128 -7.09 -14.93 7.69
CA ILE A 128 -7.45 -14.16 6.50
C ILE A 128 -6.52 -14.51 5.33
N GLN A 129 -5.20 -14.49 5.56
CA GLN A 129 -4.23 -14.85 4.52
C GLN A 129 -4.45 -16.26 3.98
N ARG A 130 -4.68 -17.21 4.88
CA ARG A 130 -4.98 -18.58 4.51
C ARG A 130 -6.23 -18.67 3.64
N TRP A 131 -7.28 -17.91 3.97
CA TRP A 131 -8.49 -17.89 3.17
C TRP A 131 -8.21 -17.42 1.73
N PHE A 132 -7.46 -16.33 1.54
CA PHE A 132 -7.11 -15.86 0.19
C PHE A 132 -6.27 -16.87 -0.57
N VAL A 133 -5.31 -17.51 0.09
CA VAL A 133 -4.44 -18.52 -0.53
C VAL A 133 -5.20 -19.81 -0.84
N GLU A 134 -6.08 -20.27 0.03
CA GLU A 134 -6.73 -21.57 -0.09
C GLU A 134 -8.06 -21.51 -0.86
N GLU A 135 -8.84 -20.44 -0.72
CA GLU A 135 -10.21 -20.38 -1.25
C GLU A 135 -10.32 -19.61 -2.58
N THR A 136 -9.43 -18.65 -2.87
CA THR A 136 -9.46 -17.95 -4.17
C THR A 136 -8.80 -18.79 -5.27
N ARG A 137 -9.21 -18.58 -6.52
CA ARG A 137 -8.77 -19.42 -7.65
C ARG A 137 -7.25 -19.41 -7.86
N LEU A 138 -6.62 -18.24 -7.83
CA LEU A 138 -5.17 -18.08 -8.05
C LEU A 138 -4.36 -18.00 -6.77
N GLY A 139 -5.01 -18.07 -5.61
CA GLY A 139 -4.33 -18.08 -4.30
C GLY A 139 -3.40 -16.90 -4.04
N ILE A 140 -3.66 -15.74 -4.67
CA ILE A 140 -2.80 -14.56 -4.52
C ILE A 140 -2.86 -14.09 -3.07
N PRO A 141 -1.70 -14.06 -2.35
CA PRO A 141 -1.65 -13.56 -0.98
C PRO A 141 -2.04 -12.09 -0.91
N VAL A 142 -2.71 -11.71 0.17
CA VAL A 142 -3.12 -10.33 0.43
C VAL A 142 -1.98 -9.56 1.12
N ASP A 143 -1.79 -8.29 0.75
CA ASP A 143 -0.90 -7.37 1.46
C ASP A 143 -1.62 -6.80 2.69
N PHE A 144 -1.01 -6.88 3.87
CA PHE A 144 -1.54 -6.26 5.10
C PHE A 144 -0.86 -4.92 5.33
N THR A 145 -1.59 -3.86 5.04
CA THR A 145 -1.10 -2.48 5.18
C THR A 145 -1.46 -1.88 6.53
N ASN A 146 -0.67 -0.91 6.97
CA ASN A 146 -0.94 -0.11 8.16
C ASN A 146 -0.17 1.21 8.09
N GLU A 147 -0.48 2.13 9.02
CA GLU A 147 0.27 3.36 9.23
C GLU A 147 1.55 3.11 10.05
N GLY A 148 2.59 3.91 9.80
CA GLY A 148 3.89 3.75 10.45
C GLY A 148 4.66 5.04 10.71
N ILE A 149 4.00 6.20 10.73
CA ILE A 149 4.66 7.51 10.78
C ILE A 149 5.30 7.86 12.13
N ARG A 150 4.88 7.22 13.21
CA ARG A 150 5.45 7.38 14.56
C ARG A 150 5.44 6.07 15.34
N GLY A 151 5.92 5.02 14.71
CA GLY A 151 5.74 3.64 15.13
C GLY A 151 4.55 3.01 14.44
N LEU A 152 4.44 1.69 14.55
CA LEU A 152 3.32 0.95 13.99
C LEU A 152 1.99 1.45 14.58
N CYS A 153 1.01 1.73 13.74
CA CYS A 153 -0.33 2.13 14.17
C CYS A 153 -1.09 0.93 14.76
N HIS A 154 -0.77 0.61 16.00
CA HIS A 154 -1.37 -0.48 16.76
C HIS A 154 -1.49 -0.05 18.23
N ASP A 155 -2.59 -0.39 18.88
CA ASP A 155 -2.92 0.06 20.23
C ASP A 155 -1.90 -0.33 21.32
N ARG A 156 -1.01 -1.28 21.04
CA ARG A 156 0.02 -1.81 21.94
C ARG A 156 1.43 -1.78 21.38
N ALA A 157 1.65 -1.15 20.22
CA ALA A 157 2.99 -1.00 19.65
C ALA A 157 3.74 0.16 20.29
N THR A 158 5.04 0.22 20.05
CA THR A 158 5.88 1.33 20.50
C THR A 158 5.49 2.62 19.77
N MET A 159 5.14 3.65 20.53
CA MET A 159 4.83 4.96 20.01
C MET A 159 6.05 5.87 20.13
N PHE A 160 6.50 6.40 19.00
CA PHE A 160 7.55 7.41 18.92
C PHE A 160 6.95 8.83 18.87
N PRO A 161 7.74 9.89 19.10
CA PRO A 161 7.31 11.26 18.84
C PRO A 161 6.78 11.43 17.41
N ALA A 162 5.91 12.42 17.20
CA ALA A 162 5.47 12.79 15.86
C ALA A 162 6.66 13.19 14.97
N GLN A 163 6.52 13.10 13.65
CA GLN A 163 7.66 13.31 12.73
C GLN A 163 8.31 14.70 12.90
N CYS A 164 7.55 15.75 13.27
CA CYS A 164 8.16 17.05 13.58
C CYS A 164 9.15 16.99 14.76
N GLY A 165 8.85 16.20 15.80
CA GLY A 165 9.77 15.96 16.90
C GLY A 165 10.95 15.07 16.51
N GLN A 166 10.73 14.08 15.64
CA GLN A 166 11.80 13.26 15.08
C GLN A 166 12.74 14.12 14.21
N GLY A 167 12.19 15.00 13.36
CA GLY A 167 12.94 15.91 12.51
C GLY A 167 13.80 16.90 13.28
N ALA A 168 13.29 17.41 14.40
CA ALA A 168 14.00 18.33 15.27
C ALA A 168 15.28 17.73 15.91
N THR A 169 15.46 16.43 15.85
CA THR A 169 16.68 15.77 16.33
C THR A 169 17.86 15.92 15.37
N TRP A 170 17.63 16.10 14.07
CA TRP A 170 18.64 16.11 13.00
C TRP A 170 19.48 14.84 12.94
N ASP A 171 19.01 13.76 13.58
CA ASP A 171 19.76 12.51 13.78
C ASP A 171 19.24 11.39 12.86
N LYS A 172 19.97 11.17 11.77
CA LYS A 172 19.65 10.11 10.78
C LYS A 172 19.76 8.69 11.37
N GLU A 173 20.67 8.48 12.29
CA GLU A 173 20.87 7.17 12.93
C GLU A 173 19.72 6.87 13.90
N LEU A 174 19.18 7.88 14.57
CA LEU A 174 17.99 7.75 15.38
C LEU A 174 16.78 7.33 14.51
N ILE A 175 16.59 7.97 13.35
CA ILE A 175 15.51 7.60 12.43
C ILE A 175 15.65 6.15 11.93
N SER A 176 16.88 5.70 11.64
CA SER A 176 17.13 4.30 11.28
C SER A 176 16.74 3.33 12.41
N LYS A 177 16.98 3.69 13.67
CA LYS A 177 16.58 2.87 14.84
C LYS A 177 15.06 2.84 15.02
N ILE A 178 14.40 3.99 14.84
CA ILE A 178 12.93 4.10 14.87
C ILE A 178 12.33 3.19 13.77
N ALA A 179 12.85 3.27 12.55
CA ALA A 179 12.42 2.44 11.44
C ALA A 179 12.58 0.95 11.74
N HIS A 180 13.72 0.56 12.31
CA HIS A 180 13.99 -0.83 12.68
C HIS A 180 12.97 -1.37 13.70
N VAL A 181 12.72 -0.64 14.79
CA VAL A 181 11.74 -1.05 15.81
C VAL A 181 10.35 -1.14 15.20
N THR A 182 9.93 -0.11 14.46
CA THR A 182 8.63 -0.09 13.78
C THR A 182 8.46 -1.28 12.85
N ALA A 183 9.48 -1.62 12.08
CA ALA A 183 9.46 -2.73 11.15
C ALA A 183 9.43 -4.08 11.86
N GLN A 184 10.19 -4.25 12.93
CA GLN A 184 10.18 -5.49 13.71
C GLN A 184 8.80 -5.76 14.33
N GLU A 185 8.16 -4.74 14.91
CA GLU A 185 6.81 -4.86 15.46
C GLU A 185 5.78 -5.16 14.37
N ALA A 186 5.83 -4.46 13.24
CA ALA A 186 4.94 -4.69 12.11
C ALA A 186 5.05 -6.12 11.57
N LYS A 187 6.27 -6.58 11.33
CA LYS A 187 6.56 -7.93 10.83
C LYS A 187 6.14 -9.01 11.84
N ALA A 188 6.42 -8.82 13.12
CA ALA A 188 6.02 -9.75 14.18
C ALA A 188 4.50 -9.90 14.28
N LEU A 189 3.76 -8.84 13.95
CA LEU A 189 2.30 -8.85 13.91
C LEU A 189 1.74 -9.30 12.55
N GLY A 190 2.57 -9.45 11.51
CA GLY A 190 2.18 -9.95 10.20
C GLY A 190 1.71 -8.87 9.23
N TYR A 191 2.04 -7.61 9.47
CA TYR A 191 1.91 -6.55 8.46
C TYR A 191 3.06 -6.65 7.47
N THR A 192 2.81 -6.26 6.23
CA THR A 192 3.76 -6.42 5.11
C THR A 192 4.13 -5.07 4.48
N ASN A 193 3.38 -4.01 4.79
CA ASN A 193 3.52 -2.71 4.16
C ASN A 193 3.10 -1.59 5.11
N LEU A 194 3.88 -0.50 5.15
CA LEU A 194 3.58 0.67 5.96
C LEU A 194 3.46 1.92 5.11
N TYR A 195 2.37 2.67 5.30
CA TYR A 195 2.10 3.97 4.67
C TYR A 195 2.94 5.07 5.36
N SER A 196 4.25 4.95 5.19
CA SER A 196 5.27 5.75 5.86
C SER A 196 6.56 5.78 5.02
N PRO A 197 7.39 6.85 5.14
CA PRO A 197 7.20 8.08 5.90
C PRO A 197 6.34 9.13 5.20
N ILE A 198 5.95 10.20 5.93
CA ILE A 198 5.40 11.41 5.33
C ILE A 198 6.55 12.31 4.88
N LEU A 199 6.54 12.67 3.59
CA LEU A 199 7.58 13.45 2.93
C LEU A 199 7.11 14.86 2.49
N ASP A 200 5.90 15.24 2.92
CA ASP A 200 5.43 16.60 2.77
C ASP A 200 6.32 17.55 3.57
N ILE A 201 6.53 18.77 3.05
CA ILE A 201 7.37 19.79 3.72
C ILE A 201 6.50 20.81 4.45
N ALA A 202 6.84 21.11 5.71
CA ALA A 202 6.05 21.92 6.62
C ALA A 202 6.36 23.41 6.49
N GLN A 203 6.24 23.99 5.28
CA GLN A 203 6.59 25.39 5.04
C GLN A 203 5.58 26.39 5.62
N ASP A 204 4.30 26.03 5.65
CA ASP A 204 3.26 26.89 6.19
C ASP A 204 2.60 26.24 7.40
N PRO A 205 2.75 26.83 8.62
CA PRO A 205 2.21 26.24 9.84
C PRO A 205 0.68 26.23 9.92
N ARG A 206 -0.01 26.91 9.01
CA ARG A 206 -1.48 26.87 8.91
C ARG A 206 -1.99 25.58 8.30
N TRP A 207 -1.14 24.82 7.61
CA TRP A 207 -1.52 23.50 7.10
C TRP A 207 -1.74 22.51 8.24
N GLY A 208 -2.87 21.83 8.26
CA GLY A 208 -3.33 21.02 9.40
C GLY A 208 -2.50 19.76 9.70
N ARG A 209 -1.54 19.38 8.82
CA ARG A 209 -0.71 18.17 8.97
C ARG A 209 0.78 18.44 9.19
N VAL A 210 1.14 19.66 9.52
CA VAL A 210 2.54 20.06 9.80
C VAL A 210 3.20 19.17 10.86
N VAL A 211 2.46 18.74 11.87
CA VAL A 211 2.95 17.85 12.93
C VAL A 211 3.41 16.48 12.40
N GLU A 212 2.92 16.08 11.25
CA GLU A 212 3.25 14.80 10.62
C GLU A 212 4.52 14.86 9.75
N CYS A 213 5.10 16.05 9.53
CA CYS A 213 6.25 16.26 8.67
C CYS A 213 7.56 16.31 9.47
N TYR A 214 8.69 15.88 8.85
CA TYR A 214 10.02 15.99 9.47
C TYR A 214 10.50 17.43 9.58
N GLY A 215 9.97 18.37 8.79
CA GLY A 215 10.34 19.78 8.81
C GLY A 215 9.99 20.51 7.52
N GLU A 216 10.52 21.71 7.38
CA GLU A 216 10.29 22.61 6.24
C GLU A 216 11.40 22.54 5.17
N ASP A 217 12.55 21.99 5.51
CA ASP A 217 13.71 21.87 4.64
C ASP A 217 13.64 20.59 3.80
N PRO A 218 13.59 20.68 2.45
CA PRO A 218 13.44 19.49 1.59
C PRO A 218 14.63 18.55 1.65
N PHE A 219 15.85 19.05 1.95
CA PHE A 219 17.02 18.23 2.12
C PHE A 219 16.92 17.37 3.39
N LEU A 220 16.57 17.99 4.52
CA LEU A 220 16.38 17.28 5.80
C LEU A 220 15.28 16.24 5.69
N VAL A 221 14.10 16.63 5.16
CA VAL A 221 12.96 15.71 4.97
C VAL A 221 13.37 14.53 4.10
N GLY A 222 14.08 14.78 3.00
CA GLY A 222 14.55 13.74 2.11
C GLY A 222 15.57 12.78 2.76
N GLU A 223 16.53 13.30 3.53
CA GLU A 223 17.53 12.50 4.23
C GLU A 223 16.93 11.62 5.33
N LEU A 224 16.04 12.17 6.15
CA LEU A 224 15.37 11.43 7.22
C LEU A 224 14.37 10.42 6.63
N GLY A 225 13.60 10.83 5.61
CA GLY A 225 12.69 9.96 4.89
C GLY A 225 13.38 8.76 4.25
N LYS A 226 14.53 9.00 3.60
CA LYS A 226 15.37 7.93 3.05
C LYS A 226 15.76 6.92 4.13
N LYS A 227 16.20 7.39 5.32
CA LYS A 227 16.59 6.49 6.42
C LYS A 227 15.42 5.66 6.96
N MET A 228 14.23 6.25 7.02
CA MET A 228 13.02 5.51 7.37
C MET A 228 12.73 4.41 6.35
N ILE A 229 12.74 4.73 5.05
CA ILE A 229 12.50 3.79 3.95
C ILE A 229 13.51 2.64 3.98
N GLU A 230 14.81 2.96 4.03
CA GLU A 230 15.87 1.96 4.09
C GLU A 230 15.70 1.01 5.29
N GLY A 231 15.35 1.57 6.45
CA GLY A 231 15.16 0.80 7.69
C GLY A 231 13.95 -0.14 7.61
N LEU A 232 12.81 0.33 7.12
CA LEU A 232 11.61 -0.50 6.93
C LEU A 232 11.86 -1.63 5.93
N GLN A 233 12.43 -1.31 4.77
CA GLN A 233 12.64 -2.28 3.70
C GLN A 233 13.75 -3.29 4.01
N LYS A 234 14.74 -2.93 4.80
CA LYS A 234 15.78 -3.84 5.28
C LYS A 234 15.20 -5.01 6.10
N GLU A 235 14.11 -4.78 6.80
CA GLU A 235 13.39 -5.80 7.56
C GLU A 235 12.40 -6.60 6.70
N GLY A 236 12.26 -6.27 5.40
CA GLY A 236 11.41 -6.97 4.45
C GLY A 236 9.98 -6.43 4.36
N LEU A 237 9.72 -5.21 4.85
CA LEU A 237 8.46 -4.52 4.64
C LEU A 237 8.51 -3.65 3.39
N VAL A 238 7.35 -3.34 2.84
CA VAL A 238 7.22 -2.27 1.84
C VAL A 238 7.11 -0.93 2.58
N ALA A 239 7.91 0.05 2.18
CA ALA A 239 7.73 1.44 2.58
C ALA A 239 6.94 2.16 1.49
N THR A 240 5.88 2.86 1.91
CA THR A 240 4.99 3.63 1.03
C THR A 240 4.97 5.08 1.46
N PRO A 241 6.00 5.87 1.08
CA PRO A 241 6.05 7.30 1.38
C PRO A 241 4.86 8.06 0.80
N LYS A 242 4.50 9.19 1.48
CA LYS A 242 3.31 9.98 1.19
C LYS A 242 3.48 11.45 1.56
N HIS A 243 2.69 12.37 1.04
CA HIS A 243 1.64 12.21 0.04
C HIS A 243 2.11 12.83 -1.29
N PHE A 244 2.30 12.04 -2.28
CA PHE A 244 2.83 12.46 -3.59
C PHE A 244 1.72 13.12 -4.42
N ALA A 245 1.77 14.44 -4.69
CA ALA A 245 2.76 15.40 -4.26
C ALA A 245 2.16 16.82 -4.12
N VAL A 246 3.00 17.74 -3.60
CA VAL A 246 2.67 19.17 -3.47
C VAL A 246 1.43 19.43 -2.61
N TYR A 247 1.27 18.64 -1.56
CA TYR A 247 0.06 18.63 -0.74
C TYR A 247 0.10 19.60 0.45
N SER A 248 1.30 19.93 0.95
CA SER A 248 1.51 20.67 2.21
C SER A 248 1.30 22.19 2.09
N ILE A 249 0.11 22.59 1.71
CA ILE A 249 -0.32 23.98 1.61
C ILE A 249 -1.55 24.24 2.48
N PRO A 250 -1.75 25.47 2.99
CA PRO A 250 -2.82 25.75 3.94
C PRO A 250 -4.22 25.84 3.34
N VAL A 251 -4.34 26.04 2.02
CA VAL A 251 -5.63 26.20 1.34
C VAL A 251 -6.40 24.89 1.34
N GLY A 252 -7.64 24.90 1.85
CA GLY A 252 -8.49 23.72 1.93
C GLY A 252 -8.33 22.88 3.19
N GLY A 253 -7.45 23.27 4.10
CA GLY A 253 -7.25 22.61 5.41
C GLY A 253 -6.50 21.29 5.33
N ARG A 254 -6.81 20.37 6.25
CA ARG A 254 -6.04 19.15 6.47
C ARG A 254 -6.12 18.16 5.31
N ASP A 255 -7.32 17.78 4.91
CA ASP A 255 -7.55 16.66 3.98
C ASP A 255 -8.31 17.11 2.73
N ALA A 256 -8.04 18.31 2.25
CA ALA A 256 -8.71 18.85 1.07
C ALA A 256 -10.24 18.77 1.16
N GLY A 257 -10.81 19.28 2.24
CA GLY A 257 -12.26 19.45 2.35
C GLY A 257 -12.85 20.19 1.13
N THR A 258 -12.00 21.01 0.51
CA THR A 258 -12.21 21.65 -0.78
C THR A 258 -11.04 21.30 -1.73
N ARG A 259 -11.17 21.64 -3.01
CA ARG A 259 -10.08 21.61 -3.97
C ARG A 259 -8.91 22.48 -3.48
N THR A 260 -7.70 21.99 -3.56
CA THR A 260 -6.50 22.64 -3.04
C THR A 260 -5.39 22.66 -4.09
N ASP A 261 -5.47 23.63 -5.02
CA ASP A 261 -4.35 23.93 -5.91
C ASP A 261 -3.27 24.67 -5.11
N PRO A 262 -2.02 24.21 -5.11
CA PRO A 262 -0.92 24.84 -4.38
C PRO A 262 -0.52 26.20 -4.94
N HIS A 263 -0.83 26.50 -6.21
CA HIS A 263 -0.39 27.70 -6.93
C HIS A 263 1.12 27.96 -6.88
N VAL A 264 1.91 26.90 -6.90
CA VAL A 264 3.38 26.98 -6.93
C VAL A 264 3.90 26.86 -8.36
N ALA A 265 4.94 27.61 -8.68
CA ALA A 265 5.56 27.54 -10.00
C ALA A 265 6.26 26.18 -10.23
N PRO A 266 6.37 25.69 -11.48
CA PRO A 266 6.99 24.39 -11.77
C PRO A 266 8.40 24.20 -11.21
N ARG A 267 9.21 25.27 -11.16
CA ARG A 267 10.56 25.22 -10.57
C ARG A 267 10.47 24.98 -9.06
N GLU A 268 9.62 25.73 -8.37
CA GLU A 268 9.42 25.58 -6.93
C GLU A 268 8.88 24.19 -6.59
N MET A 269 7.89 23.71 -7.32
CA MET A 269 7.38 22.35 -7.21
C MET A 269 8.53 21.32 -7.23
N ARG A 270 9.42 21.41 -8.22
CA ARG A 270 10.52 20.46 -8.40
C ARG A 270 11.62 20.58 -7.35
N THR A 271 11.94 21.79 -6.93
CA THR A 271 13.09 22.03 -6.02
C THR A 271 12.74 21.87 -4.56
N LEU A 272 11.48 22.05 -4.19
CA LEU A 272 11.03 21.95 -2.79
C LEU A 272 10.16 20.69 -2.59
N TYR A 273 9.00 20.65 -3.24
CA TYR A 273 7.98 19.63 -2.93
C TYR A 273 8.29 18.24 -3.50
N LEU A 274 8.93 18.16 -4.66
CA LEU A 274 9.27 16.87 -5.28
C LEU A 274 10.62 16.32 -4.84
N GLU A 275 11.53 17.14 -4.32
CA GLU A 275 12.89 16.69 -3.97
C GLU A 275 12.92 15.59 -2.88
N PRO A 276 12.14 15.65 -1.79
CA PRO A 276 12.09 14.55 -0.83
C PRO A 276 11.61 13.23 -1.45
N PHE A 277 10.64 13.29 -2.36
CA PHE A 277 10.13 12.12 -3.06
C PHE A 277 11.14 11.58 -4.08
N ARG A 278 11.79 12.45 -4.86
CA ARG A 278 12.87 12.03 -5.76
C ARG A 278 13.93 11.25 -4.99
N LYS A 279 14.35 11.77 -3.85
CA LYS A 279 15.32 11.10 -2.98
C LYS A 279 14.79 9.76 -2.44
N ALA A 280 13.52 9.68 -2.07
CA ALA A 280 12.89 8.46 -1.61
C ALA A 280 12.92 7.34 -2.66
N PHE A 281 12.67 7.67 -3.93
CA PHE A 281 12.62 6.69 -5.01
C PHE A 281 13.98 6.41 -5.63
N CYS A 282 14.72 7.46 -6.00
CA CYS A 282 16.00 7.30 -6.70
C CYS A 282 17.13 6.83 -5.77
N ASP A 283 17.17 7.31 -4.53
CA ASP A 283 18.26 7.04 -3.60
C ASP A 283 17.86 6.04 -2.49
N GLY A 284 16.61 6.07 -2.05
CA GLY A 284 16.07 5.23 -0.98
C GLY A 284 15.41 3.94 -1.46
N GLY A 285 15.09 3.85 -2.76
CA GLY A 285 14.54 2.65 -3.37
C GLY A 285 13.16 2.25 -2.84
N ALA A 286 12.29 3.24 -2.48
CA ALA A 286 10.95 2.97 -2.00
C ALA A 286 10.15 2.11 -2.99
N LEU A 287 9.40 1.14 -2.48
CA LEU A 287 8.63 0.19 -3.27
C LEU A 287 7.15 0.56 -3.44
N GLY A 288 6.67 1.49 -2.64
CA GLY A 288 5.32 2.04 -2.74
C GLY A 288 5.32 3.55 -2.75
N VAL A 289 4.19 4.16 -3.11
CA VAL A 289 3.92 5.59 -2.96
C VAL A 289 2.42 5.82 -2.83
N MET A 290 2.02 6.74 -1.96
CA MET A 290 0.63 7.16 -1.86
C MET A 290 0.45 8.53 -2.51
N SER A 291 -0.50 8.64 -3.47
CA SER A 291 -0.85 9.89 -4.12
C SER A 291 -1.68 10.78 -3.19
N SER A 292 -1.59 12.08 -3.39
CA SER A 292 -2.21 13.09 -2.54
C SER A 292 -3.63 13.47 -2.95
N TYR A 293 -4.31 14.28 -2.11
CA TYR A 293 -5.69 14.72 -2.32
C TYR A 293 -5.85 15.92 -3.25
N ASN A 294 -4.81 16.77 -3.33
CA ASN A 294 -4.86 18.05 -4.02
C ASN A 294 -4.81 17.92 -5.55
N ASP A 295 -5.09 18.99 -6.21
CA ASP A 295 -4.78 19.20 -7.61
C ASP A 295 -3.52 20.06 -7.79
N TYR A 296 -2.97 20.07 -8.98
CA TYR A 296 -1.93 20.97 -9.42
C TYR A 296 -2.34 21.54 -10.77
N ASP A 297 -2.46 22.87 -10.85
CA ASP A 297 -2.95 23.58 -12.03
C ASP A 297 -4.28 23.02 -12.59
N GLY A 298 -5.17 22.68 -11.67
CA GLY A 298 -6.51 22.16 -12.00
C GLY A 298 -6.60 20.67 -12.27
N GLU A 299 -5.49 19.92 -12.29
CA GLU A 299 -5.49 18.47 -12.47
C GLU A 299 -5.25 17.75 -11.13
N PRO A 300 -6.20 16.91 -10.62
CA PRO A 300 -5.97 16.14 -9.41
C PRO A 300 -4.77 15.22 -9.52
N ILE A 301 -3.84 15.27 -8.58
CA ILE A 301 -2.61 14.47 -8.59
C ILE A 301 -2.90 12.97 -8.76
N THR A 302 -3.91 12.46 -8.04
CA THR A 302 -4.31 11.04 -8.12
C THR A 302 -4.78 10.62 -9.52
N GLY A 303 -5.22 11.56 -10.35
CA GLY A 303 -5.64 11.33 -11.74
C GLY A 303 -4.69 11.90 -12.79
N SER A 304 -3.50 12.34 -12.40
CA SER A 304 -2.55 12.99 -13.29
C SER A 304 -1.53 12.01 -13.89
N TYR A 305 -1.60 11.84 -15.20
CA TYR A 305 -0.60 11.09 -15.97
C TYR A 305 0.79 11.73 -15.85
N HIS A 306 0.83 13.07 -15.82
CA HIS A 306 2.09 13.80 -15.65
C HIS A 306 2.81 13.43 -14.36
N PHE A 307 2.11 13.43 -13.22
CA PHE A 307 2.73 13.08 -11.95
C PHE A 307 3.00 11.58 -11.81
N LEU A 308 1.97 10.74 -12.03
CA LEU A 308 2.06 9.31 -11.71
C LEU A 308 2.83 8.49 -12.75
N THR A 309 2.91 8.97 -13.99
CA THR A 309 3.59 8.25 -15.07
C THR A 309 4.83 8.98 -15.57
N GLU A 310 4.71 10.24 -16.04
CA GLU A 310 5.86 10.93 -16.64
C GLU A 310 6.95 11.21 -15.60
N ILE A 311 6.62 11.89 -14.50
CA ILE A 311 7.62 12.22 -13.47
C ILE A 311 8.03 10.94 -12.73
N LEU A 312 7.06 10.23 -12.13
CA LEU A 312 7.36 9.15 -11.22
C LEU A 312 8.03 7.95 -11.93
N ARG A 313 7.45 7.49 -13.04
CA ARG A 313 7.89 6.26 -13.71
C ARG A 313 8.92 6.49 -14.81
N HIS A 314 8.69 7.49 -15.68
CA HIS A 314 9.59 7.71 -16.82
C HIS A 314 10.83 8.51 -16.42
N GLU A 315 10.68 9.59 -15.66
CA GLU A 315 11.81 10.44 -15.27
C GLU A 315 12.62 9.80 -14.13
N TRP A 316 11.95 9.32 -13.06
CA TRP A 316 12.63 8.77 -11.88
C TRP A 316 12.80 7.25 -11.91
N GLY A 317 12.23 6.56 -12.88
CA GLY A 317 12.37 5.12 -13.04
C GLY A 317 11.69 4.29 -11.94
N PHE A 318 10.70 4.86 -11.23
CA PHE A 318 9.98 4.16 -10.18
C PHE A 318 9.26 2.94 -10.71
N LYS A 319 9.51 1.78 -10.09
CA LYS A 319 8.93 0.49 -10.51
C LYS A 319 7.97 -0.11 -9.49
N GLY A 320 7.76 0.57 -8.38
CA GLY A 320 6.85 0.16 -7.34
C GLY A 320 5.37 0.44 -7.68
N TYR A 321 4.51 0.30 -6.68
CA TYR A 321 3.08 0.53 -6.83
C TYR A 321 2.67 1.93 -6.32
N VAL A 322 1.59 2.46 -6.90
CA VAL A 322 0.94 3.70 -6.49
C VAL A 322 -0.40 3.38 -5.86
N VAL A 323 -0.59 3.75 -4.60
CA VAL A 323 -1.88 3.69 -3.92
C VAL A 323 -2.46 5.11 -3.79
N SER A 324 -3.78 5.27 -3.90
CA SER A 324 -4.40 6.57 -3.61
C SER A 324 -4.46 6.80 -2.10
N ASP A 325 -4.49 8.06 -1.67
CA ASP A 325 -5.01 8.37 -0.35
C ASP A 325 -6.53 8.07 -0.28
N SER A 326 -7.05 7.93 0.92
CA SER A 326 -8.46 7.53 1.15
C SER A 326 -9.42 8.54 0.52
N GLU A 327 -10.34 8.08 -0.34
CA GLU A 327 -11.29 8.91 -1.11
C GLU A 327 -10.69 9.79 -2.22
N ALA A 328 -9.37 9.84 -2.41
CA ALA A 328 -8.76 10.71 -3.40
C ALA A 328 -9.25 10.44 -4.83
N VAL A 329 -9.59 9.19 -5.14
CA VAL A 329 -10.19 8.81 -6.44
C VAL A 329 -11.59 9.41 -6.57
N GLU A 330 -12.41 9.30 -5.53
CA GLU A 330 -13.76 9.83 -5.51
C GLU A 330 -13.80 11.36 -5.54
N PHE A 331 -12.73 12.01 -5.08
CA PHE A 331 -12.62 13.47 -5.14
C PHE A 331 -12.58 14.00 -6.58
N LEU A 332 -12.15 13.22 -7.56
CA LEU A 332 -12.18 13.64 -8.96
C LEU A 332 -13.59 14.09 -9.40
N TYR A 333 -14.64 13.37 -8.97
CA TYR A 333 -16.02 13.72 -9.30
C TYR A 333 -16.78 14.41 -8.16
N SER A 334 -16.42 14.16 -6.89
CA SER A 334 -17.17 14.71 -5.76
C SER A 334 -16.72 16.12 -5.35
N LYS A 335 -15.41 16.42 -5.45
CA LYS A 335 -14.81 17.70 -5.02
C LYS A 335 -14.18 18.48 -6.17
N HIS A 336 -13.24 17.89 -6.91
CA HIS A 336 -12.55 18.55 -8.02
C HIS A 336 -13.47 18.80 -9.24
N LYS A 337 -14.49 17.94 -9.45
CA LYS A 337 -15.45 18.05 -10.55
C LYS A 337 -14.80 18.01 -11.94
N VAL A 338 -13.72 17.26 -12.10
CA VAL A 338 -12.99 17.13 -13.38
C VAL A 338 -13.49 15.95 -14.22
N VAL A 339 -14.31 15.07 -13.65
CA VAL A 339 -14.97 13.95 -14.36
C VAL A 339 -16.44 13.89 -14.03
N ALA A 340 -17.24 13.25 -14.91
CA ALA A 340 -18.69 13.20 -14.76
C ALA A 340 -19.17 12.29 -13.61
N GLY A 341 -18.41 11.24 -13.29
CA GLY A 341 -18.80 10.27 -12.27
C GLY A 341 -17.73 9.22 -11.99
N ASN A 342 -18.14 8.19 -11.26
CA ASN A 342 -17.26 7.15 -10.75
C ASN A 342 -16.61 6.29 -11.86
N VAL A 343 -17.30 6.05 -12.97
CA VAL A 343 -16.77 5.26 -14.10
C VAL A 343 -15.62 6.03 -14.79
N ASP A 344 -15.83 7.31 -15.05
CA ASP A 344 -14.80 8.17 -15.64
C ASP A 344 -13.63 8.39 -14.68
N GLY A 345 -13.93 8.56 -13.37
CA GLY A 345 -12.92 8.67 -12.34
C GLY A 345 -12.04 7.43 -12.24
N ALA A 346 -12.66 6.24 -12.22
CA ALA A 346 -11.93 4.98 -12.21
C ALA A 346 -11.06 4.81 -13.47
N ALA A 347 -11.57 5.15 -14.65
CA ALA A 347 -10.82 5.12 -15.89
C ALA A 347 -9.63 6.08 -15.86
N GLN A 348 -9.84 7.33 -15.44
CA GLN A 348 -8.81 8.35 -15.44
C GLN A 348 -7.65 7.98 -14.52
N VAL A 349 -7.90 7.57 -13.27
CA VAL A 349 -6.83 7.25 -12.32
C VAL A 349 -6.00 6.04 -12.75
N VAL A 350 -6.64 5.01 -13.33
CA VAL A 350 -5.94 3.84 -13.84
C VAL A 350 -5.09 4.20 -15.07
N ASN A 351 -5.62 4.99 -16.00
CA ASN A 351 -4.88 5.47 -17.15
C ASN A 351 -3.73 6.40 -16.76
N ALA A 352 -3.86 7.14 -15.66
CA ALA A 352 -2.81 7.98 -15.10
C ALA A 352 -1.65 7.17 -14.46
N GLY A 353 -1.89 5.94 -14.05
CA GLY A 353 -0.86 5.08 -13.45
C GLY A 353 -1.11 4.65 -12.01
N LEU A 354 -2.31 4.89 -11.46
CA LEU A 354 -2.72 4.38 -10.15
C LEU A 354 -2.84 2.85 -10.17
N ASN A 355 -2.30 2.18 -9.17
CA ASN A 355 -2.38 0.73 -9.02
C ASN A 355 -3.48 0.29 -8.05
N VAL A 356 -3.64 0.99 -6.93
CA VAL A 356 -4.57 0.59 -5.87
C VAL A 356 -5.37 1.80 -5.38
N ARG A 357 -6.68 1.66 -5.37
CA ARG A 357 -7.58 2.65 -4.77
C ARG A 357 -7.82 2.33 -3.31
N THR A 358 -7.67 3.33 -2.43
CA THR A 358 -7.95 3.25 -0.99
C THR A 358 -9.16 4.09 -0.63
N ASN A 359 -10.08 3.55 0.19
CA ASN A 359 -11.24 4.28 0.70
C ASN A 359 -11.90 3.52 1.87
N PHE A 360 -12.59 4.24 2.74
CA PHE A 360 -13.41 3.71 3.85
C PHE A 360 -14.78 3.19 3.41
N THR A 361 -14.95 2.88 2.12
CA THR A 361 -16.14 2.25 1.56
C THR A 361 -15.82 0.84 1.05
N LEU A 362 -16.85 0.06 0.78
CA LEU A 362 -16.67 -1.27 0.21
C LEU A 362 -15.92 -1.20 -1.15
N PRO A 363 -15.03 -2.15 -1.45
CA PRO A 363 -14.20 -2.12 -2.66
C PRO A 363 -15.00 -2.18 -3.96
N GLU A 364 -16.20 -2.75 -3.96
CA GLU A 364 -17.09 -2.77 -5.13
C GLU A 364 -17.49 -1.38 -5.62
N THR A 365 -17.42 -0.35 -4.78
CA THR A 365 -17.71 1.04 -5.20
C THR A 365 -16.71 1.58 -6.21
N PHE A 366 -15.54 0.97 -6.30
CA PHE A 366 -14.52 1.23 -7.30
C PHE A 366 -14.41 0.10 -8.35
N ILE A 367 -14.42 -1.17 -7.91
CA ILE A 367 -14.21 -2.32 -8.79
C ILE A 367 -15.30 -2.41 -9.87
N ARG A 368 -16.58 -2.21 -9.50
CA ARG A 368 -17.69 -2.25 -10.48
C ARG A 368 -17.59 -1.13 -11.53
N PRO A 369 -17.39 0.15 -11.18
CA PRO A 369 -17.11 1.22 -12.14
C PRO A 369 -15.89 0.95 -13.02
N LEU A 370 -14.81 0.41 -12.46
CA LEU A 370 -13.63 0.07 -13.25
C LEU A 370 -13.92 -1.04 -14.28
N ARG A 371 -14.64 -2.10 -13.90
CA ARG A 371 -15.08 -3.15 -14.84
C ARG A 371 -15.94 -2.57 -15.95
N GLN A 372 -16.84 -1.66 -15.61
CA GLN A 372 -17.66 -0.94 -16.60
C GLN A 372 -16.77 -0.11 -17.55
N ALA A 373 -15.82 0.68 -17.01
CA ALA A 373 -14.90 1.46 -17.83
C ALA A 373 -14.08 0.60 -18.80
N VAL A 374 -13.63 -0.58 -18.36
CA VAL A 374 -12.93 -1.54 -19.22
C VAL A 374 -13.86 -2.09 -20.31
N ALA A 375 -15.08 -2.46 -19.97
CA ALA A 375 -16.06 -2.98 -20.94
C ALA A 375 -16.46 -1.94 -21.99
N GLU A 376 -16.49 -0.65 -21.63
CA GLU A 376 -16.77 0.48 -22.51
C GLU A 376 -15.55 0.99 -23.28
N GLY A 377 -14.37 0.41 -23.08
CA GLY A 377 -13.11 0.82 -23.72
C GLY A 377 -12.57 2.18 -23.26
N ARG A 378 -13.04 2.72 -22.14
CA ARG A 378 -12.59 4.00 -21.56
C ARG A 378 -11.25 3.86 -20.83
N SER A 379 -10.99 2.70 -20.25
CA SER A 379 -9.71 2.39 -19.64
C SER A 379 -8.85 1.66 -20.65
N LEU A 380 -7.72 2.24 -21.01
CA LEU A 380 -6.64 1.54 -21.70
C LEU A 380 -6.02 0.60 -20.69
N TYR A 381 -6.65 -0.56 -20.52
CA TYR A 381 -6.12 -1.62 -19.70
C TYR A 381 -4.74 -2.02 -20.27
N ARG A 382 -3.71 -1.26 -19.91
CA ARG A 382 -2.34 -1.76 -19.96
C ARG A 382 -2.24 -2.68 -18.75
N PRO A 383 -1.84 -3.95 -18.92
CA PRO A 383 -1.59 -4.80 -17.76
C PRO A 383 -0.59 -4.04 -16.89
N LEU A 384 -1.11 -3.43 -15.82
CA LEU A 384 -0.27 -2.79 -14.84
C LEU A 384 0.61 -3.89 -14.28
N THR A 385 1.89 -3.73 -14.47
CA THR A 385 2.88 -4.55 -13.77
C THR A 385 2.68 -4.23 -12.29
N VAL A 386 1.78 -4.95 -11.66
CA VAL A 386 1.62 -4.91 -10.22
C VAL A 386 2.87 -5.58 -9.67
N VAL A 387 3.87 -4.79 -9.38
CA VAL A 387 5.04 -5.25 -8.64
C VAL A 387 4.57 -5.43 -7.19
N TRP A 388 3.86 -6.51 -6.96
CA TRP A 388 3.71 -7.01 -5.60
C TRP A 388 5.08 -7.46 -5.14
N PRO A 389 5.53 -7.06 -3.95
CA PRO A 389 6.67 -7.72 -3.36
C PRO A 389 6.24 -9.16 -3.06
N MET A 390 6.47 -10.07 -4.00
CA MET A 390 6.33 -11.51 -3.78
C MET A 390 7.38 -12.03 -2.78
N CYS A 391 7.88 -11.14 -1.93
CA CYS A 391 8.86 -11.43 -0.88
C CYS A 391 8.26 -12.07 0.36
N CYS A 392 6.94 -12.22 0.44
CA CYS A 392 6.25 -12.76 1.62
C CYS A 392 5.75 -14.20 1.44
N VAL A 393 6.24 -14.94 0.44
CA VAL A 393 5.94 -16.37 0.28
C VAL A 393 7.21 -17.19 0.38
#